data_7832739a78c188274aef79f913fb9a6b
#
_entry.id   7832739a78c188274aef79f913fb9a6b
#
_cell.length_a   1.000
_cell.length_b   1.000
_cell.length_c   1.000
_cell.angle_alpha   90.00
_cell.angle_beta   90.00
_cell.angle_gamma   90.00
#
_symmetry.space_group_name_H-M   'P 1'
#
loop_
_entity.id
_entity.type
_entity.pdbx_description
1 polymer ?
#
loop_
_entity_poly.entity_id
_entity_poly.type
_entity_poly.pdbx_seq_one_letter_code
_entity_poly.pdbx_strand_id
1 'polypeptide(L)'
;MLLFDIKRYAINDGPGIRVTIFMKGCPLACVWCHNPEGISPRAEKLYTRKKCIGCGACVNACPTGALTLTEAGIVTDRSLCRTCGRCAEVCPTLAMEMSGREYSIDEVMREIEKETVFMDRSEGGVTFCGGEPLSHPSDLVALLDRCGALGIHRAVDT
;
A
#
# COMPACT_ATOMS: atom_id res chain seq x y z
N MET A 1 7.77 7.61 4.75
CA MET A 1 7.28 7.41 3.35
C MET A 1 5.89 6.79 3.34
N LEU A 2 5.10 7.12 2.35
CA LEU A 2 3.76 6.53 2.19
C LEU A 2 3.82 5.31 1.26
N LEU A 3 3.37 4.14 1.74
CA LEU A 3 3.27 2.91 0.96
C LEU A 3 1.81 2.49 0.86
N PHE A 4 1.39 1.91 -0.28
CA PHE A 4 0.06 1.35 -0.35
C PHE A 4 0.04 -0.17 -0.14
N ASP A 5 1.18 -0.85 -0.37
CA ASP A 5 1.30 -2.28 -0.07
C ASP A 5 2.77 -2.69 0.19
N ILE A 6 2.95 -3.80 0.89
CA ILE A 6 4.21 -4.55 1.03
C ILE A 6 3.87 -6.01 0.73
N LYS A 7 4.16 -6.45 -0.48
CA LYS A 7 3.85 -7.80 -0.95
C LYS A 7 5.03 -8.72 -0.69
N ARG A 8 4.79 -9.77 0.09
CA ARG A 8 5.74 -10.85 0.32
C ARG A 8 5.54 -11.97 -0.69
N TYR A 9 6.58 -12.76 -0.91
CA TYR A 9 6.56 -13.90 -1.82
C TYR A 9 6.20 -13.53 -3.27
N ALA A 10 6.57 -12.33 -3.72
CA ALA A 10 6.42 -11.94 -5.11
C ALA A 10 7.37 -12.73 -6.00
N ILE A 11 6.84 -13.30 -7.08
CA ILE A 11 7.59 -14.14 -8.02
C ILE A 11 7.61 -13.57 -9.46
N ASN A 12 6.91 -12.46 -9.67
CA ASN A 12 6.79 -11.80 -10.98
C ASN A 12 7.49 -10.44 -11.06
N ASP A 13 8.10 -10.00 -9.95
CA ASP A 13 8.64 -8.64 -9.82
C ASP A 13 10.19 -8.65 -9.88
N GLY A 14 10.77 -9.66 -10.53
CA GLY A 14 12.20 -9.87 -10.71
C GLY A 14 12.65 -11.29 -10.39
N PRO A 15 13.97 -11.57 -10.34
CA PRO A 15 14.50 -12.91 -10.07
C PRO A 15 14.15 -13.41 -8.67
N GLY A 16 13.86 -14.69 -8.54
CA GLY A 16 13.63 -15.38 -7.27
C GLY A 16 12.39 -14.92 -6.53
N ILE A 17 12.31 -15.26 -5.23
CA ILE A 17 11.25 -14.83 -4.33
C ILE A 17 11.63 -13.48 -3.74
N ARG A 18 10.70 -12.51 -3.83
CA ARG A 18 10.99 -11.11 -3.48
C ARG A 18 9.99 -10.56 -2.48
N VAL A 19 10.42 -9.50 -1.81
CA VAL A 19 9.52 -8.54 -1.18
C VAL A 19 9.37 -7.36 -2.13
N THR A 20 8.13 -7.02 -2.47
CA THR A 20 7.84 -5.86 -3.32
C THR A 20 7.26 -4.74 -2.47
N ILE A 21 7.91 -3.60 -2.48
CA ILE A 21 7.54 -2.39 -1.75
C ILE A 21 6.81 -1.46 -2.73
N PHE A 22 5.52 -1.25 -2.49
CA PHE A 22 4.68 -0.41 -3.33
C PHE A 22 4.57 1.00 -2.76
N MET A 23 5.35 1.92 -3.31
CA MET A 23 5.36 3.33 -2.94
C MET A 23 4.13 4.06 -3.48
N LYS A 24 3.65 5.06 -2.76
CA LYS A 24 2.45 5.82 -3.15
C LYS A 24 2.82 7.22 -3.60
N GLY A 25 2.26 7.62 -4.73
CA GLY A 25 2.53 8.86 -5.45
C GLY A 25 3.17 8.58 -6.81
N CYS A 26 2.50 8.99 -7.89
CA CYS A 26 3.00 8.83 -9.25
C CYS A 26 2.58 10.04 -10.08
N PRO A 27 3.52 10.76 -10.73
CA PRO A 27 3.21 11.90 -11.60
C PRO A 27 2.75 11.46 -13.00
N LEU A 28 2.83 10.15 -13.29
CA LEU A 28 2.50 9.60 -14.61
C LEU A 28 1.01 9.31 -14.73
N ALA A 29 0.53 9.19 -15.97
CA ALA A 29 -0.87 8.90 -16.32
C ALA A 29 -0.94 7.77 -17.35
N CYS A 30 -0.26 6.66 -17.09
CA CYS A 30 -0.20 5.51 -17.99
C CYS A 30 -1.60 4.90 -18.20
N VAL A 31 -2.02 4.75 -19.44
CA VAL A 31 -3.33 4.16 -19.77
C VAL A 31 -3.43 2.68 -19.41
N TRP A 32 -2.30 2.01 -19.17
CA TRP A 32 -2.20 0.61 -18.74
C TRP A 32 -1.80 0.46 -17.27
N CYS A 33 -1.98 1.49 -16.45
CA CYS A 33 -1.59 1.43 -15.03
C CYS A 33 -2.28 0.26 -14.31
N HIS A 34 -1.47 -0.64 -13.73
CA HIS A 34 -1.95 -1.79 -12.97
C HIS A 34 -2.23 -1.46 -11.50
N ASN A 35 -1.65 -0.37 -10.99
CA ASN A 35 -1.74 0.03 -9.59
C ASN A 35 -2.29 1.46 -9.45
N PRO A 36 -3.54 1.73 -9.88
CA PRO A 36 -4.11 3.08 -9.84
C PRO A 36 -4.22 3.64 -8.42
N GLU A 37 -4.28 2.77 -7.39
CA GLU A 37 -4.21 3.14 -5.98
C GLU A 37 -2.86 3.73 -5.56
N GLY A 38 -1.82 3.53 -6.35
CA GLY A 38 -0.49 4.13 -6.16
C GLY A 38 -0.36 5.56 -6.70
N ILE A 39 -1.30 6.04 -7.54
CA ILE A 39 -1.17 7.34 -8.23
C ILE A 39 -1.23 8.51 -7.25
N SER A 40 -2.21 8.52 -6.35
CA SER A 40 -2.37 9.61 -5.39
C SER A 40 -1.22 9.65 -4.39
N PRO A 41 -0.60 10.83 -4.15
CA PRO A 41 0.45 10.97 -3.13
C PRO A 41 -0.12 11.08 -1.69
N ARG A 42 -1.40 10.78 -1.50
CA ARG A 42 -2.10 10.86 -0.20
C ARG A 42 -2.74 9.52 0.12
N ALA A 43 -2.90 9.26 1.41
CA ALA A 43 -3.73 8.14 1.85
C ALA A 43 -5.17 8.31 1.35
N GLU A 44 -5.78 7.23 0.90
CA GLU A 44 -7.14 7.22 0.36
C GLU A 44 -7.95 6.09 0.98
N LYS A 45 -9.23 6.34 1.12
CA LYS A 45 -10.19 5.33 1.52
C LYS A 45 -10.72 4.59 0.29
N LEU A 46 -10.60 3.28 0.30
CA LEU A 46 -11.15 2.39 -0.70
C LEU A 46 -12.45 1.75 -0.19
N TYR A 47 -13.39 1.52 -1.10
CA TYR A 47 -14.63 0.82 -0.81
C TYR A 47 -14.95 -0.22 -1.87
N THR A 48 -15.03 -1.48 -1.46
CA THR A 48 -15.38 -2.60 -2.33
C THR A 48 -16.81 -3.06 -2.03
N ARG A 49 -17.78 -2.65 -2.85
CA ARG A 49 -19.20 -2.97 -2.65
C ARG A 49 -19.46 -4.47 -2.50
N LYS A 50 -18.78 -5.31 -3.29
CA LYS A 50 -18.95 -6.77 -3.30
C LYS A 50 -18.59 -7.43 -1.95
N LYS A 51 -17.69 -6.83 -1.17
CA LYS A 51 -17.32 -7.32 0.16
C LYS A 51 -18.26 -6.80 1.26
N CYS A 52 -19.10 -5.78 0.97
CA CYS A 52 -19.92 -5.12 1.97
C CYS A 52 -21.16 -5.92 2.31
N ILE A 53 -21.33 -6.28 3.59
CA ILE A 53 -22.50 -7.00 4.13
C ILE A 53 -23.59 -6.07 4.71
N GLY A 54 -23.42 -4.75 4.60
CA GLY A 54 -24.42 -3.79 5.06
C GLY A 54 -24.54 -3.66 6.60
N CYS A 55 -23.54 -4.05 7.37
CA CYS A 55 -23.61 -4.07 8.85
C CYS A 55 -23.64 -2.67 9.51
N GLY A 56 -23.33 -1.59 8.78
CA GLY A 56 -23.36 -0.22 9.30
C GLY A 56 -22.25 0.15 10.28
N ALA A 57 -21.35 -0.76 10.65
CA ALA A 57 -20.28 -0.49 11.64
C ALA A 57 -19.42 0.72 11.25
N CYS A 58 -19.06 0.86 9.98
CA CYS A 58 -18.28 1.99 9.48
C CYS A 58 -19.02 3.33 9.56
N VAL A 59 -20.35 3.33 9.43
CA VAL A 59 -21.20 4.52 9.58
C VAL A 59 -21.18 4.99 11.03
N ASN A 60 -21.39 4.06 11.97
CA ASN A 60 -21.39 4.35 13.41
C ASN A 60 -20.02 4.80 13.93
N ALA A 61 -18.94 4.28 13.35
CA ALA A 61 -17.56 4.63 13.73
C ALA A 61 -17.07 5.96 13.10
N CYS A 62 -17.81 6.52 12.15
CA CYS A 62 -17.37 7.72 11.43
C CYS A 62 -17.51 8.99 12.31
N PRO A 63 -16.41 9.64 12.74
CA PRO A 63 -16.49 10.76 13.69
C PRO A 63 -17.07 12.03 13.07
N THR A 64 -17.13 12.10 11.74
CA THR A 64 -17.65 13.27 11.01
C THR A 64 -19.00 13.03 10.36
N GLY A 65 -19.57 11.82 10.50
CA GLY A 65 -20.84 11.48 9.84
C GLY A 65 -20.77 11.42 8.31
N ALA A 66 -19.55 11.29 7.75
CA ALA A 66 -19.32 11.29 6.31
C ALA A 66 -19.84 10.04 5.57
N LEU A 67 -20.33 9.02 6.27
CA LEU A 67 -20.75 7.75 5.69
C LEU A 67 -22.25 7.53 5.90
N THR A 68 -22.94 7.08 4.84
CA THR A 68 -24.34 6.71 4.87
C THR A 68 -24.52 5.32 4.28
N LEU A 69 -25.26 4.46 4.97
CA LEU A 69 -25.67 3.16 4.43
C LEU A 69 -26.93 3.34 3.59
N THR A 70 -26.87 2.89 2.34
CA THR A 70 -27.98 2.89 1.38
C THR A 70 -28.19 1.47 0.84
N GLU A 71 -29.27 1.26 0.08
CA GLU A 71 -29.49 0.00 -0.65
C GLU A 71 -28.35 -0.33 -1.63
N ALA A 72 -27.73 0.69 -2.23
CA ALA A 72 -26.58 0.56 -3.12
C ALA A 72 -25.25 0.32 -2.38
N GLY A 73 -25.26 0.35 -1.03
CA GLY A 73 -24.07 0.20 -0.19
C GLY A 73 -23.70 1.48 0.56
N ILE A 74 -22.43 1.64 0.89
CA ILE A 74 -21.95 2.82 1.63
C ILE A 74 -21.65 3.96 0.65
N VAL A 75 -22.30 5.09 0.89
CA VAL A 75 -22.03 6.36 0.22
C VAL A 75 -21.16 7.23 1.13
N THR A 76 -20.20 7.92 0.55
CA THR A 76 -19.29 8.81 1.27
C THR A 76 -19.48 10.25 0.84
N ASP A 77 -19.77 11.12 1.78
CA ASP A 77 -19.64 12.56 1.57
C ASP A 77 -18.15 12.94 1.69
N ARG A 78 -17.56 13.29 0.54
CA ARG A 78 -16.13 13.64 0.46
C ARG A 78 -15.80 14.97 1.13
N SER A 79 -16.77 15.87 1.29
CA SER A 79 -16.58 17.16 1.95
C SER A 79 -16.41 17.00 3.47
N LEU A 80 -17.03 15.99 4.05
CA LEU A 80 -16.96 15.66 5.47
C LEU A 80 -15.87 14.62 5.81
N CYS A 81 -15.42 13.84 4.81
CA CYS A 81 -14.48 12.76 5.04
C CYS A 81 -13.06 13.29 5.29
N ARG A 82 -12.51 12.98 6.47
CA ARG A 82 -11.13 13.32 6.87
C ARG A 82 -10.10 12.23 6.60
N THR A 83 -10.49 11.14 5.94
CA THR A 83 -9.61 10.01 5.61
C THR A 83 -8.88 9.43 6.85
N CYS A 84 -9.54 9.42 8.00
CA CYS A 84 -8.96 9.05 9.30
C CYS A 84 -8.78 7.53 9.51
N GLY A 85 -9.26 6.68 8.61
CA GLY A 85 -9.10 5.23 8.65
C GLY A 85 -10.08 4.45 9.54
N ARG A 86 -10.80 5.08 10.49
CA ARG A 86 -11.67 4.38 11.45
C ARG A 86 -12.69 3.43 10.80
N CYS A 87 -13.23 3.79 9.65
CA CYS A 87 -14.17 2.95 8.91
C CYS A 87 -13.51 1.67 8.37
N ALA A 88 -12.23 1.69 8.07
CA ALA A 88 -11.47 0.51 7.67
C ALA A 88 -11.15 -0.39 8.86
N GLU A 89 -10.76 0.20 10.01
CA GLU A 89 -10.43 -0.53 11.24
C GLU A 89 -11.60 -1.39 11.76
N VAL A 90 -12.83 -0.88 11.63
CA VAL A 90 -14.03 -1.58 12.14
C VAL A 90 -14.73 -2.46 11.10
N CYS A 91 -14.23 -2.53 9.87
CA CYS A 91 -14.86 -3.27 8.79
C CYS A 91 -14.56 -4.76 8.86
N PRO A 92 -15.51 -5.64 9.25
CA PRO A 92 -15.22 -7.07 9.47
C PRO A 92 -14.93 -7.84 8.19
N THR A 93 -15.32 -7.29 7.03
CA THR A 93 -15.17 -7.95 5.72
C THR A 93 -14.12 -7.29 4.84
N LEU A 94 -13.38 -6.31 5.37
CA LEU A 94 -12.44 -5.50 4.59
C LEU A 94 -13.09 -4.88 3.33
N ALA A 95 -14.38 -4.51 3.43
CA ALA A 95 -15.05 -3.76 2.37
C ALA A 95 -14.60 -2.30 2.36
N MET A 96 -14.20 -1.77 3.52
CA MET A 96 -13.52 -0.50 3.69
C MET A 96 -12.06 -0.78 4.00
N GLU A 97 -11.16 -0.21 3.21
CA GLU A 97 -9.71 -0.32 3.37
C GLU A 97 -9.07 1.05 3.20
N MET A 98 -7.85 1.20 3.72
CA MET A 98 -7.03 2.37 3.46
C MET A 98 -5.94 2.00 2.45
N SER A 99 -5.82 2.78 1.38
CA SER A 99 -4.65 2.78 0.51
C SER A 99 -3.71 3.89 0.96
N GLY A 100 -2.52 3.52 1.36
CA GLY A 100 -1.52 4.43 1.90
C GLY A 100 -1.45 4.43 3.42
N ARG A 101 -0.34 3.92 3.93
CA ARG A 101 0.09 3.98 5.33
C ARG A 101 1.50 4.54 5.39
N GLU A 102 1.75 5.41 6.37
CA GLU A 102 3.10 5.91 6.64
C GLU A 102 3.98 4.82 7.24
N TYR A 103 5.18 4.70 6.71
CA TYR A 103 6.24 3.83 7.21
C TYR A 103 7.53 4.62 7.38
N SER A 104 8.25 4.33 8.45
CA SER A 104 9.66 4.72 8.57
C SER A 104 10.55 3.75 7.76
N ILE A 105 11.77 4.18 7.45
CA ILE A 105 12.78 3.31 6.82
C ILE A 105 12.99 2.03 7.66
N ASP A 106 13.04 2.16 8.99
CA ASP A 106 13.26 1.01 9.88
C ASP A 106 12.08 0.03 9.88
N GLU A 107 10.85 0.51 9.74
CA GLU A 107 9.69 -0.38 9.60
C GLU A 107 9.75 -1.16 8.31
N VAL A 108 10.07 -0.51 7.19
CA VAL A 108 10.21 -1.18 5.89
C VAL A 108 11.34 -2.20 5.92
N MET A 109 12.50 -1.84 6.47
CA MET A 109 13.63 -2.76 6.59
C MET A 109 13.28 -3.99 7.42
N ARG A 110 12.58 -3.83 8.56
CA ARG A 110 12.11 -4.98 9.36
C ARG A 110 11.21 -5.92 8.56
N GLU A 111 10.35 -5.41 7.68
CA GLU A 111 9.52 -6.26 6.83
C GLU A 111 10.35 -7.00 5.75
N ILE A 112 11.36 -6.35 5.19
CA ILE A 112 12.29 -6.95 4.22
C ILE A 112 13.13 -8.05 4.89
N GLU A 113 13.70 -7.76 6.05
CA GLU A 113 14.59 -8.68 6.79
C GLU A 113 13.91 -9.97 7.24
N LYS A 114 12.60 -9.96 7.50
CA LYS A 114 11.84 -11.18 7.84
C LYS A 114 11.87 -12.23 6.72
N GLU A 115 12.07 -11.82 5.49
CA GLU A 115 11.94 -12.67 4.31
C GLU A 115 13.30 -13.05 3.69
N THR A 116 14.43 -12.68 4.31
CA THR A 116 15.79 -12.93 3.79
C THR A 116 16.07 -14.42 3.54
N VAL A 117 15.56 -15.29 4.41
CA VAL A 117 15.73 -16.76 4.25
C VAL A 117 15.16 -17.26 2.91
N PHE A 118 14.06 -16.67 2.44
CA PHE A 118 13.45 -17.03 1.14
C PHE A 118 14.20 -16.37 -0.01
N MET A 119 14.67 -15.14 0.17
CA MET A 119 15.51 -14.46 -0.81
C MET A 119 16.80 -15.22 -1.07
N ASP A 120 17.52 -15.62 -0.02
CA ASP A 120 18.80 -16.33 -0.12
C ASP A 120 18.64 -17.67 -0.85
N ARG A 121 17.57 -18.41 -0.55
CA ARG A 121 17.32 -19.73 -1.15
C ARG A 121 16.89 -19.68 -2.61
N SER A 122 16.33 -18.57 -3.04
CA SER A 122 15.76 -18.41 -4.39
C SER A 122 16.55 -17.46 -5.28
N GLU A 123 17.68 -16.91 -4.80
CA GLU A 123 18.41 -15.83 -5.43
C GLU A 123 17.51 -14.59 -5.69
N GLY A 124 16.60 -14.37 -4.75
CA GLY A 124 15.63 -13.29 -4.79
C GLY A 124 16.14 -11.99 -4.19
N GLY A 125 15.23 -11.16 -3.67
CA GLY A 125 15.60 -9.88 -3.07
C GLY A 125 14.43 -8.95 -2.82
N VAL A 126 14.66 -7.65 -2.97
CA VAL A 126 13.62 -6.62 -2.84
C VAL A 126 13.41 -5.90 -4.18
N THR A 127 12.15 -5.53 -4.47
CA THR A 127 11.78 -4.66 -5.58
C THR A 127 11.03 -3.47 -5.05
N PHE A 128 11.46 -2.28 -5.43
CA PHE A 128 10.78 -1.02 -5.14
C PHE A 128 9.99 -0.62 -6.37
N CYS A 129 8.68 -0.49 -6.25
CA CYS A 129 7.76 -0.11 -7.32
C CYS A 129 6.52 0.59 -6.76
N GLY A 130 5.39 0.50 -7.43
CA GLY A 130 4.08 0.97 -6.94
C GLY A 130 3.56 2.14 -7.73
N GLY A 131 3.61 3.35 -7.18
CA GLY A 131 3.47 4.61 -7.90
C GLY A 131 4.71 4.84 -8.76
N GLU A 132 5.50 5.86 -8.43
CA GLU A 132 6.80 6.09 -9.08
C GLU A 132 7.89 6.19 -8.00
N PRO A 133 8.75 5.15 -7.84
CA PRO A 133 9.77 5.15 -6.80
C PRO A 133 10.75 6.33 -6.89
N LEU A 134 11.07 6.77 -8.12
CA LEU A 134 11.97 7.91 -8.34
C LEU A 134 11.37 9.25 -7.91
N SER A 135 10.06 9.30 -7.63
CA SER A 135 9.43 10.47 -6.99
C SER A 135 9.77 10.61 -5.50
N HIS A 136 10.40 9.58 -4.90
CA HIS A 136 10.79 9.52 -3.50
C HIS A 136 12.31 9.27 -3.34
N PRO A 137 13.19 10.11 -3.93
CA PRO A 137 14.61 9.77 -4.09
C PRO A 137 15.34 9.57 -2.77
N SER A 138 15.05 10.37 -1.74
CA SER A 138 15.71 10.25 -0.43
C SER A 138 15.37 8.93 0.28
N ASP A 139 14.09 8.55 0.27
CA ASP A 139 13.63 7.32 0.91
C ASP A 139 14.12 6.10 0.12
N LEU A 140 14.05 6.16 -1.21
CA LEU A 140 14.50 5.08 -2.09
C LEU A 140 16.00 4.81 -1.93
N VAL A 141 16.84 5.85 -1.97
CA VAL A 141 18.31 5.72 -1.80
C VAL A 141 18.61 5.12 -0.42
N ALA A 142 17.99 5.61 0.65
CA ALA A 142 18.22 5.08 1.98
C ALA A 142 17.88 3.59 2.10
N LEU A 143 16.78 3.14 1.47
CA LEU A 143 16.41 1.72 1.44
C LEU A 143 17.37 0.89 0.58
N LEU A 144 17.76 1.40 -0.59
CA LEU A 144 18.72 0.73 -1.47
C LEU A 144 20.07 0.53 -0.77
N ASP A 145 20.57 1.55 -0.07
CA ASP A 145 21.84 1.47 0.65
C ASP A 145 21.78 0.47 1.80
N ARG A 146 20.70 0.48 2.59
CA ARG A 146 20.53 -0.46 3.70
C ARG A 146 20.39 -1.90 3.21
N CYS A 147 19.61 -2.14 2.18
CA CYS A 147 19.52 -3.48 1.56
C CYS A 147 20.88 -3.93 1.01
N GLY A 148 21.63 -3.01 0.39
CA GLY A 148 22.98 -3.31 -0.11
C GLY A 148 23.98 -3.67 0.98
N ALA A 149 23.93 -2.99 2.12
CA ALA A 149 24.77 -3.31 3.27
C ALA A 149 24.50 -4.70 3.86
N LEU A 150 23.27 -5.22 3.67
CA LEU A 150 22.87 -6.58 4.06
C LEU A 150 23.08 -7.62 2.95
N GLY A 151 23.64 -7.23 1.79
CA GLY A 151 23.83 -8.13 0.66
C GLY A 151 22.54 -8.52 -0.08
N ILE A 152 21.41 -7.87 0.21
CA ILE A 152 20.12 -8.17 -0.43
C ILE A 152 20.12 -7.62 -1.86
N HIS A 153 19.76 -8.47 -2.83
CA HIS A 153 19.59 -8.04 -4.22
C HIS A 153 18.43 -7.03 -4.34
N ARG A 154 18.65 -5.95 -5.11
CA ARG A 154 17.73 -4.81 -5.24
C ARG A 154 17.32 -4.61 -6.69
N ALA A 155 16.04 -4.31 -6.89
CA ALA A 155 15.49 -3.89 -8.17
C ALA A 155 14.61 -2.64 -7.97
N VAL A 156 14.55 -1.80 -8.97
CA VAL A 156 13.63 -0.67 -9.05
C VAL A 156 12.84 -0.82 -10.35
N ASP A 157 11.52 -0.78 -10.23
CA ASP A 157 10.59 -0.82 -11.34
C ASP A 157 9.99 0.60 -11.49
N THR A 158 10.29 1.28 -12.60
CA THR A 158 10.00 2.70 -12.86
C THR A 158 9.57 2.92 -14.32
#